data_f053102c45debb42cbbc86ba4da5761f
#
_entry.id   f053102c45debb42cbbc86ba4da5761f
#
_cell.length_a   1.000
_cell.length_b   1.000
_cell.length_c   1.000
_cell.angle_alpha   90.00
_cell.angle_beta   90.00
_cell.angle_gamma   90.00
#
_symmetry.space_group_name_H-M   'P 1'
#
loop_
_entity.id
_entity.type
_entity.pdbx_description
1 polymer ?
#
loop_
_entity_poly.entity_id
_entity_poly.type
_entity_poly.pdbx_seq_one_letter_code
_entity_poly.pdbx_strand_id
1 'polypeptide(L)'
;MSTLAIALVGCVASPQADVPPNASSATSPQALKLPILQPGSTCPVSAQQDFATQPGNKLPGYGYGPGPVFLTGQTQWFSGVYALIMVSPAYSGKVVVRGHQLDGANGMPFRGQEGDGNITIAPGSPGQWRQSDAVVSGAPGCYGLQVDGDNFSEIIVFSVTGGTPPPA
;
A
#
# COMPACT_ATOMS: atom_id res chain seq x y z
N MET A 1 -12.07 85.61 -3.80
CA MET A 1 -12.11 84.63 -4.88
C MET A 1 -11.01 83.64 -4.64
N SER A 2 -11.33 82.49 -4.00
CA SER A 2 -10.36 81.42 -3.66
C SER A 2 -10.59 80.24 -4.59
N THR A 3 -9.58 79.94 -5.39
CA THR A 3 -9.57 78.77 -6.30
C THR A 3 -9.04 77.55 -5.57
N LEU A 4 -9.91 76.53 -5.46
CA LEU A 4 -9.60 75.24 -4.86
C LEU A 4 -9.05 74.32 -5.97
N ALA A 5 -7.80 73.85 -5.83
CA ALA A 5 -7.18 72.87 -6.71
C ALA A 5 -7.43 71.44 -6.14
N ILE A 6 -8.10 70.57 -6.90
CA ILE A 6 -8.32 69.16 -6.56
C ILE A 6 -7.23 68.34 -7.25
N ALA A 7 -6.38 67.69 -6.44
CA ALA A 7 -5.38 66.77 -6.93
C ALA A 7 -5.99 65.34 -7.00
N LEU A 8 -6.07 64.76 -8.20
CA LEU A 8 -6.46 63.36 -8.45
C LEU A 8 -5.25 62.45 -8.24
N VAL A 9 -5.29 61.66 -7.20
CA VAL A 9 -4.32 60.57 -6.97
C VAL A 9 -4.78 59.33 -7.76
N GLY A 10 -4.07 59.03 -8.83
CA GLY A 10 -4.30 57.81 -9.62
C GLY A 10 -3.69 56.60 -8.92
N CYS A 11 -4.50 55.63 -8.54
CA CYS A 11 -4.04 54.30 -8.10
C CYS A 11 -3.52 53.51 -9.32
N VAL A 12 -2.20 53.30 -9.36
CA VAL A 12 -1.59 52.34 -10.30
C VAL A 12 -1.76 50.95 -9.74
N ALA A 13 -2.63 50.17 -10.37
CA ALA A 13 -2.76 48.72 -10.08
C ALA A 13 -1.53 47.97 -10.63
N SER A 14 -0.73 47.39 -9.76
CA SER A 14 0.35 46.48 -10.15
C SER A 14 -0.24 45.17 -10.75
N PRO A 15 0.26 44.70 -11.88
CA PRO A 15 -0.15 43.41 -12.40
C PRO A 15 0.34 42.30 -11.45
N GLN A 16 -0.62 41.57 -10.84
CA GLN A 16 -0.31 40.33 -10.14
C GLN A 16 0.14 39.29 -11.18
N ALA A 17 1.40 38.88 -11.07
CA ALA A 17 1.88 37.72 -11.84
C ALA A 17 1.11 36.48 -11.41
N ASP A 18 0.36 35.89 -12.33
CA ASP A 18 -0.24 34.55 -12.16
C ASP A 18 0.89 33.53 -11.93
N VAL A 19 1.05 33.10 -10.67
CA VAL A 19 1.89 31.97 -10.33
C VAL A 19 1.16 30.73 -10.85
N PRO A 20 1.73 29.96 -11.81
CA PRO A 20 1.08 28.75 -12.28
C PRO A 20 0.89 27.78 -11.10
N PRO A 21 -0.26 27.10 -11.00
CA PRO A 21 -0.46 26.10 -9.96
C PRO A 21 0.64 25.05 -10.07
N ASN A 22 1.34 24.83 -8.98
CA ASN A 22 2.39 23.82 -8.85
C ASN A 22 1.79 22.49 -9.31
N ALA A 23 2.15 22.04 -10.50
CA ALA A 23 1.75 20.73 -11.00
C ALA A 23 2.40 19.71 -10.06
N SER A 24 1.60 19.16 -9.15
CA SER A 24 1.99 18.00 -8.37
C SER A 24 2.47 16.94 -9.36
N SER A 25 3.76 16.69 -9.39
CA SER A 25 4.35 15.62 -10.18
C SER A 25 3.73 14.31 -9.68
N ALA A 26 2.74 13.82 -10.41
CA ALA A 26 2.21 12.49 -10.19
C ALA A 26 3.38 11.52 -10.43
N THR A 27 3.97 11.01 -9.35
CA THR A 27 5.00 9.99 -9.45
C THR A 27 4.37 8.78 -10.14
N SER A 28 4.83 8.47 -11.34
CA SER A 28 4.37 7.28 -12.07
C SER A 28 4.53 6.06 -11.17
N PRO A 29 3.55 5.13 -11.17
CA PRO A 29 3.67 3.92 -10.39
C PRO A 29 4.96 3.19 -10.75
N GLN A 30 5.77 2.85 -9.77
CA GLN A 30 6.99 2.10 -9.98
C GLN A 30 6.64 0.76 -10.63
N ALA A 31 7.40 0.33 -11.64
CA ALA A 31 7.16 -0.95 -12.31
C ALA A 31 7.19 -2.11 -11.32
N LEU A 32 6.32 -3.12 -11.50
CA LEU A 32 6.35 -4.34 -10.70
C LEU A 32 7.66 -5.10 -10.95
N LYS A 33 8.35 -5.46 -9.87
CA LYS A 33 9.61 -6.22 -9.88
C LYS A 33 9.45 -7.59 -9.23
N LEU A 34 8.29 -8.23 -9.45
CA LEU A 34 8.01 -9.54 -8.89
C LEU A 34 8.72 -10.65 -9.68
N PRO A 35 9.19 -11.71 -9.02
CA PRO A 35 9.75 -12.87 -9.70
C PRO A 35 8.68 -13.59 -10.55
N ILE A 36 9.11 -14.23 -11.62
CA ILE A 36 8.27 -15.15 -12.40
C ILE A 36 8.70 -16.56 -12.02
N LEU A 37 7.73 -17.37 -11.62
CA LEU A 37 7.95 -18.78 -11.31
C LEU A 37 7.56 -19.65 -12.48
N GLN A 38 8.30 -20.73 -12.69
CA GLN A 38 7.90 -21.77 -13.63
C GLN A 38 6.69 -22.53 -13.10
N PRO A 39 5.73 -22.92 -13.94
CA PRO A 39 4.62 -23.77 -13.51
C PRO A 39 5.11 -25.03 -12.80
N GLY A 40 4.51 -25.33 -11.64
CA GLY A 40 4.89 -26.47 -10.81
C GLY A 40 6.09 -26.26 -9.88
N SER A 41 6.71 -25.08 -9.90
CA SER A 41 7.74 -24.72 -8.90
C SER A 41 7.13 -24.59 -7.50
N THR A 42 7.92 -24.92 -6.48
CA THR A 42 7.52 -24.65 -5.09
C THR A 42 7.41 -23.16 -4.86
N CYS A 43 6.29 -22.71 -4.25
CA CYS A 43 6.09 -21.33 -3.89
C CYS A 43 7.08 -20.91 -2.77
N PRO A 44 7.96 -19.91 -3.00
CA PRO A 44 8.94 -19.47 -2.01
C PRO A 44 8.30 -18.50 -1.00
N VAL A 45 7.38 -19.02 -0.17
CA VAL A 45 6.63 -18.23 0.81
C VAL A 45 7.58 -17.44 1.71
N SER A 46 7.28 -16.15 1.91
CA SER A 46 8.04 -15.27 2.79
C SER A 46 8.10 -15.79 4.21
N ALA A 47 9.21 -15.48 4.90
CA ALA A 47 9.39 -15.85 6.29
C ALA A 47 8.29 -15.27 7.18
N GLN A 48 7.85 -16.07 8.13
CA GLN A 48 6.88 -15.69 9.14
C GLN A 48 7.58 -14.93 10.27
N GLN A 49 6.99 -13.81 10.68
CA GLN A 49 7.46 -12.98 11.79
C GLN A 49 6.43 -13.07 12.93
N ASP A 50 6.92 -13.22 14.15
CA ASP A 50 6.06 -13.18 15.33
C ASP A 50 5.78 -11.73 15.73
N PHE A 51 4.52 -11.33 15.71
CA PHE A 51 4.10 -9.99 16.11
C PHE A 51 4.20 -9.73 17.61
N ALA A 52 4.19 -10.76 18.45
CA ALA A 52 4.35 -10.60 19.88
C ALA A 52 5.68 -9.92 20.25
N THR A 53 6.67 -10.04 19.38
CA THR A 53 8.00 -9.42 19.56
C THR A 53 8.11 -8.01 18.99
N GLN A 54 7.10 -7.53 18.24
CA GLN A 54 7.13 -6.21 17.62
C GLN A 54 6.70 -5.12 18.60
N PRO A 55 7.44 -4.01 18.73
CA PRO A 55 7.08 -2.92 19.64
C PRO A 55 5.68 -2.36 19.33
N GLY A 56 4.90 -2.14 20.38
CA GLY A 56 3.55 -1.53 20.28
C GLY A 56 2.47 -2.49 19.76
N ASN A 57 2.78 -3.74 19.46
CA ASN A 57 1.80 -4.71 19.03
C ASN A 57 0.99 -5.24 20.22
N LYS A 58 -0.35 -5.22 20.08
CA LYS A 58 -1.30 -5.81 21.03
C LYS A 58 -2.03 -7.00 20.39
N LEU A 59 -1.74 -7.33 19.13
CA LEU A 59 -2.39 -8.41 18.42
C LEU A 59 -1.48 -9.66 18.48
N PRO A 60 -1.92 -10.76 19.06
CA PRO A 60 -1.20 -12.02 18.93
C PRO A 60 -1.27 -12.48 17.47
N GLY A 61 -0.22 -13.08 16.99
CA GLY A 61 -0.21 -13.68 15.65
C GLY A 61 1.08 -13.49 14.89
N TYR A 62 1.05 -13.94 13.66
CA TYR A 62 2.18 -13.94 12.77
C TYR A 62 1.91 -13.10 11.53
N GLY A 63 2.93 -12.47 10.99
CA GLY A 63 2.90 -11.80 9.71
C GLY A 63 3.98 -12.34 8.78
N TYR A 64 3.70 -12.35 7.49
CA TYR A 64 4.64 -12.76 6.45
C TYR A 64 5.26 -11.54 5.81
N GLY A 65 6.54 -11.53 5.65
CA GLY A 65 7.30 -10.46 5.01
C GLY A 65 8.52 -10.04 5.81
N PRO A 66 9.46 -9.31 5.18
CA PRO A 66 10.67 -8.85 5.83
C PRO A 66 10.45 -7.67 6.79
N GLY A 67 9.29 -6.97 6.69
CA GLY A 67 9.01 -5.73 7.40
C GLY A 67 9.61 -4.49 6.72
N PRO A 68 9.04 -3.31 6.96
CA PRO A 68 8.07 -2.96 8.01
C PRO A 68 6.60 -3.27 7.70
N VAL A 69 6.29 -3.88 6.56
CA VAL A 69 4.92 -4.26 6.19
C VAL A 69 4.77 -5.77 6.20
N PHE A 70 3.63 -6.25 6.66
CA PHE A 70 3.37 -7.67 6.84
C PHE A 70 1.98 -8.05 6.31
N LEU A 71 1.89 -9.22 5.70
CA LEU A 71 0.62 -9.88 5.42
C LEU A 71 0.26 -10.78 6.60
N THR A 72 -0.89 -10.56 7.22
CA THR A 72 -1.32 -11.30 8.42
C THR A 72 -2.81 -11.65 8.38
N GLY A 73 -3.26 -12.39 9.35
CA GLY A 73 -4.65 -12.81 9.51
C GLY A 73 -4.83 -14.33 9.48
N GLN A 74 -4.05 -15.05 8.68
CA GLN A 74 -4.14 -16.52 8.54
C GLN A 74 -2.75 -17.13 8.39
N THR A 75 -2.64 -18.41 8.68
CA THR A 75 -1.45 -19.23 8.35
C THR A 75 -1.61 -19.96 7.01
N GLN A 76 -2.83 -20.12 6.55
CA GLN A 76 -3.18 -20.66 5.24
C GLN A 76 -4.20 -19.74 4.55
N TRP A 77 -4.00 -19.52 3.28
CA TRP A 77 -4.79 -18.60 2.49
C TRP A 77 -5.70 -19.38 1.53
N PHE A 78 -7.01 -19.14 1.65
CA PHE A 78 -8.04 -19.67 0.76
C PHE A 78 -8.81 -18.51 0.17
N SER A 79 -9.46 -18.72 -0.97
CA SER A 79 -10.39 -17.72 -1.49
C SER A 79 -11.53 -17.50 -0.48
N GLY A 80 -11.83 -16.24 -0.20
CA GLY A 80 -12.85 -15.81 0.78
C GLY A 80 -12.32 -15.56 2.18
N VAL A 81 -11.08 -15.95 2.54
CA VAL A 81 -10.55 -15.63 3.86
C VAL A 81 -10.11 -14.18 3.98
N TYR A 82 -10.20 -13.70 5.20
CA TYR A 82 -9.82 -12.34 5.56
C TYR A 82 -8.30 -12.22 5.73
N ALA A 83 -7.76 -11.13 5.26
CA ALA A 83 -6.35 -10.79 5.35
C ALA A 83 -6.17 -9.35 5.85
N LEU A 84 -5.09 -9.11 6.57
CA LEU A 84 -4.67 -7.78 6.96
C LEU A 84 -3.30 -7.47 6.37
N ILE A 85 -3.16 -6.28 5.79
CA ILE A 85 -1.86 -5.72 5.46
C ILE A 85 -1.54 -4.74 6.57
N MET A 86 -0.54 -5.07 7.37
CA MET A 86 -0.18 -4.32 8.56
C MET A 86 1.14 -3.59 8.37
N VAL A 87 1.16 -2.33 8.75
CA VAL A 87 2.38 -1.49 8.75
C VAL A 87 2.83 -1.27 10.18
N SER A 88 4.07 -1.65 10.47
CA SER A 88 4.63 -1.56 11.81
C SER A 88 4.85 -0.10 12.25
N PRO A 89 4.93 0.15 13.57
CA PRO A 89 5.19 1.49 14.12
C PRO A 89 6.52 2.12 13.68
N ALA A 90 7.43 1.32 13.16
CA ALA A 90 8.72 1.79 12.66
C ALA A 90 8.62 2.62 11.36
N TYR A 91 7.48 2.58 10.67
CA TYR A 91 7.27 3.29 9.42
C TYR A 91 5.93 4.06 9.44
N SER A 92 5.99 5.37 9.19
CA SER A 92 4.84 6.27 9.21
C SER A 92 4.42 6.80 7.83
N GLY A 93 5.22 6.58 6.80
CA GLY A 93 4.97 7.07 5.44
C GLY A 93 3.83 6.32 4.71
N LYS A 94 3.54 6.73 3.49
CA LYS A 94 2.56 6.07 2.61
C LYS A 94 3.07 4.68 2.19
N VAL A 95 2.17 3.72 2.10
CA VAL A 95 2.44 2.38 1.55
C VAL A 95 1.52 2.11 0.37
N VAL A 96 2.06 1.54 -0.69
CA VAL A 96 1.32 1.04 -1.85
C VAL A 96 1.64 -0.43 -2.05
N VAL A 97 0.62 -1.28 -2.08
CA VAL A 97 0.75 -2.72 -2.30
C VAL A 97 0.16 -3.08 -3.64
N ARG A 98 0.94 -3.76 -4.46
CA ARG A 98 0.57 -4.28 -5.77
C ARG A 98 1.00 -5.72 -5.87
N GLY A 99 0.34 -6.52 -6.71
CA GLY A 99 0.73 -7.91 -6.81
C GLY A 99 0.13 -8.63 -7.99
N HIS A 100 0.63 -9.84 -8.21
CA HIS A 100 0.05 -10.79 -9.15
C HIS A 100 0.45 -12.21 -8.81
N GLN A 101 -0.17 -13.17 -9.50
CA GLN A 101 0.21 -14.58 -9.42
C GLN A 101 1.59 -14.77 -10.09
N LEU A 102 2.50 -15.47 -9.41
CA LEU A 102 3.87 -15.70 -9.86
C LEU A 102 4.00 -16.90 -10.79
N ASP A 103 3.12 -17.89 -10.63
CA ASP A 103 3.05 -19.15 -11.37
C ASP A 103 1.86 -19.21 -12.36
N GLY A 104 1.25 -18.07 -12.64
CA GLY A 104 0.08 -17.96 -13.52
C GLY A 104 -0.16 -16.54 -14.01
N ALA A 105 -1.35 -16.32 -14.59
CA ALA A 105 -1.69 -15.04 -15.24
C ALA A 105 -2.63 -14.15 -14.41
N ASN A 106 -3.01 -14.56 -13.17
CA ASN A 106 -3.96 -13.78 -12.38
C ASN A 106 -3.29 -12.53 -11.78
N GLY A 107 -4.07 -11.46 -11.68
CA GLY A 107 -3.64 -10.19 -11.07
C GLY A 107 -3.62 -10.24 -9.53
N MET A 108 -3.86 -9.11 -8.92
CA MET A 108 -3.93 -8.92 -7.46
C MET A 108 -4.89 -9.90 -6.82
N PRO A 109 -4.46 -10.68 -5.80
CA PRO A 109 -5.28 -11.73 -5.21
C PRO A 109 -6.27 -11.23 -4.15
N PHE A 110 -6.45 -9.93 -4.01
CA PHE A 110 -7.35 -9.33 -3.02
C PHE A 110 -8.46 -8.52 -3.68
N ARG A 111 -9.63 -8.53 -3.05
CA ARG A 111 -10.74 -7.63 -3.36
C ARG A 111 -11.08 -6.78 -2.13
N GLY A 112 -11.89 -5.72 -2.35
CA GLY A 112 -12.38 -4.85 -1.28
C GLY A 112 -11.67 -3.51 -1.16
N GLN A 113 -10.70 -3.26 -2.05
CA GLN A 113 -10.13 -1.92 -2.24
C GLN A 113 -10.48 -1.48 -3.65
N GLU A 114 -11.34 -0.47 -3.77
CA GLU A 114 -11.74 0.08 -5.06
C GLU A 114 -10.60 0.91 -5.65
N GLY A 115 -10.30 0.68 -6.92
CA GLY A 115 -9.25 1.36 -7.66
C GLY A 115 -8.45 0.39 -8.52
N ASP A 116 -7.34 0.83 -9.05
CA ASP A 116 -6.48 0.16 -10.06
C ASP A 116 -5.82 -1.16 -9.62
N GLY A 117 -6.46 -1.96 -8.76
CA GLY A 117 -5.91 -3.21 -8.24
C GLY A 117 -4.79 -3.01 -7.22
N ASN A 118 -4.67 -1.83 -6.65
CA ASN A 118 -3.67 -1.49 -5.64
C ASN A 118 -4.31 -1.27 -4.27
N ILE A 119 -3.62 -1.68 -3.21
CA ILE A 119 -3.99 -1.29 -1.85
C ILE A 119 -3.10 -0.13 -1.43
N THR A 120 -3.71 0.97 -1.00
CA THR A 120 -2.98 2.13 -0.51
C THR A 120 -3.29 2.35 0.97
N ILE A 121 -2.24 2.39 1.80
CA ILE A 121 -2.34 2.73 3.21
C ILE A 121 -1.77 4.13 3.39
N ALA A 122 -2.62 5.06 3.84
CA ALA A 122 -2.24 6.45 4.05
C ALA A 122 -1.13 6.58 5.11
N PRO A 123 -0.33 7.66 5.07
CA PRO A 123 0.58 8.00 6.15
C PRO A 123 -0.13 8.05 7.50
N GLY A 124 0.57 7.75 8.58
CA GLY A 124 0.02 7.79 9.93
C GLY A 124 1.00 8.41 10.94
N SER A 125 0.58 8.45 12.19
CA SER A 125 1.44 8.94 13.27
C SER A 125 2.59 7.97 13.54
N PRO A 126 3.81 8.47 13.81
CA PRO A 126 4.91 7.61 14.25
C PRO A 126 4.54 6.80 15.50
N GLY A 127 5.04 5.58 15.59
CA GLY A 127 4.81 4.71 16.73
C GLY A 127 3.45 3.99 16.74
N GLN A 128 2.63 4.12 15.70
CA GLN A 128 1.33 3.47 15.60
C GLN A 128 1.29 2.40 14.52
N TRP A 129 0.68 1.26 14.84
CA TRP A 129 0.30 0.27 13.85
C TRP A 129 -0.83 0.80 12.96
N ARG A 130 -0.73 0.52 11.67
CA ARG A 130 -1.77 0.80 10.67
C ARG A 130 -2.09 -0.46 9.92
N GLN A 131 -3.28 -0.55 9.36
CA GLN A 131 -3.71 -1.72 8.60
C GLN A 131 -4.61 -1.34 7.43
N SER A 132 -4.70 -2.24 6.49
CA SER A 132 -5.74 -2.31 5.48
C SER A 132 -6.31 -3.70 5.45
N ASP A 133 -7.64 -3.77 5.45
CA ASP A 133 -8.38 -5.00 5.37
C ASP A 133 -8.49 -5.46 3.91
N ALA A 134 -8.41 -6.75 3.68
CA ALA A 134 -8.55 -7.34 2.37
C ALA A 134 -9.21 -8.72 2.47
N VAL A 135 -9.79 -9.18 1.38
CA VAL A 135 -10.33 -10.54 1.28
C VAL A 135 -9.64 -11.24 0.12
N VAL A 136 -9.05 -12.39 0.38
CA VAL A 136 -8.43 -13.21 -0.66
C VAL A 136 -9.48 -13.61 -1.68
N SER A 137 -9.23 -13.32 -2.96
CA SER A 137 -10.14 -13.63 -4.08
C SER A 137 -9.40 -14.31 -5.24
N GLY A 138 -8.09 -14.54 -5.07
CA GLY A 138 -7.26 -15.21 -6.07
C GLY A 138 -7.61 -16.69 -6.24
N ALA A 139 -7.35 -17.20 -7.43
CA ALA A 139 -7.34 -18.64 -7.68
C ALA A 139 -6.18 -19.30 -6.90
N PRO A 140 -6.20 -20.63 -6.68
CA PRO A 140 -5.05 -21.32 -6.10
C PRO A 140 -3.76 -21.06 -6.88
N GLY A 141 -2.66 -20.85 -6.15
CA GLY A 141 -1.36 -20.56 -6.75
C GLY A 141 -0.43 -19.78 -5.83
N CYS A 142 0.72 -19.41 -6.36
CA CYS A 142 1.73 -18.62 -5.69
C CYS A 142 1.58 -17.16 -6.06
N TYR A 143 1.49 -16.29 -5.08
CA TYR A 143 1.31 -14.85 -5.29
C TYR A 143 2.45 -14.04 -4.69
N GLY A 144 2.85 -12.99 -5.39
CA GLY A 144 3.78 -11.99 -4.92
C GLY A 144 3.09 -10.64 -4.74
N LEU A 145 3.40 -9.98 -3.65
CA LEU A 145 3.05 -8.59 -3.39
C LEU A 145 4.32 -7.77 -3.40
N GLN A 146 4.37 -6.73 -4.21
CA GLN A 146 5.35 -5.67 -4.09
C GLN A 146 4.77 -4.59 -3.21
N VAL A 147 5.49 -4.26 -2.16
CA VAL A 147 5.12 -3.26 -1.16
C VAL A 147 6.10 -2.11 -1.27
N ASP A 148 5.60 -0.97 -1.71
CA ASP A 148 6.40 0.24 -1.91
C ASP A 148 6.08 1.27 -0.84
N GLY A 149 7.09 1.70 -0.10
CA GLY A 149 7.08 2.87 0.77
C GLY A 149 7.87 4.01 0.14
N ASP A 150 8.01 5.13 0.87
CA ASP A 150 8.74 6.30 0.38
C ASP A 150 10.24 6.02 0.21
N ASN A 151 10.80 5.08 0.99
CA ASN A 151 12.24 4.80 1.06
C ASN A 151 12.58 3.30 1.03
N PHE A 152 11.61 2.42 0.77
CA PHE A 152 11.84 0.99 0.62
C PHE A 152 10.91 0.39 -0.45
N SER A 153 11.30 -0.76 -0.95
CA SER A 153 10.47 -1.67 -1.74
C SER A 153 10.78 -3.09 -1.31
N GLU A 154 9.76 -3.85 -0.94
CA GLU A 154 9.90 -5.23 -0.48
C GLU A 154 8.90 -6.15 -1.18
N ILE A 155 9.17 -7.45 -1.11
CA ILE A 155 8.33 -8.47 -1.72
C ILE A 155 7.83 -9.41 -0.63
N ILE A 156 6.52 -9.63 -0.60
CA ILE A 156 5.87 -10.64 0.23
C ILE A 156 5.30 -11.71 -0.69
N VAL A 157 5.69 -12.96 -0.47
CA VAL A 157 5.22 -14.10 -1.24
C VAL A 157 4.38 -15.01 -0.34
N PHE A 158 3.23 -15.44 -0.85
CA PHE A 158 2.34 -16.38 -0.16
C PHE A 158 1.63 -17.29 -1.14
N SER A 159 1.09 -18.41 -0.63
CA SER A 159 0.36 -19.39 -1.44
C SER A 159 -1.12 -19.35 -1.12
N VAL A 160 -1.96 -19.28 -2.15
CA VAL A 160 -3.41 -19.47 -2.04
C VAL A 160 -3.71 -20.94 -2.31
N THR A 161 -4.32 -21.59 -1.36
CA THR A 161 -4.71 -23.02 -1.43
C THR A 161 -6.09 -23.16 -2.05
N GLY A 162 -6.30 -24.20 -2.83
CA GLY A 162 -7.62 -24.58 -3.33
C GLY A 162 -8.47 -25.22 -2.22
N GLY A 163 -9.79 -25.20 -2.44
CA GLY A 163 -10.75 -25.80 -1.52
C GLY A 163 -11.45 -24.77 -0.62
N THR A 164 -12.19 -25.31 0.36
CA THR A 164 -12.92 -24.48 1.33
C THR A 164 -12.07 -24.28 2.59
N PRO A 165 -12.04 -23.08 3.17
CA PRO A 165 -11.39 -22.86 4.46
C PRO A 165 -11.97 -23.83 5.52
N PRO A 166 -11.15 -24.32 6.45
CA PRO A 166 -11.67 -25.06 7.59
C PRO A 166 -12.67 -24.20 8.37
N PRO A 167 -13.71 -24.80 8.98
CA PRO A 167 -14.63 -24.06 9.84
C PRO A 167 -13.85 -23.42 11.00
N ALA A 168 -14.25 -22.21 11.36
CA ALA A 168 -13.68 -21.44 12.45
C ALA A 168 -13.96 -22.06 13.82
#